data_06763aba049af8980c6c45481bb1353e
#
_entry.id   06763aba049af8980c6c45481bb1353e
#
_cell.length_a   1.000
_cell.length_b   1.000
_cell.length_c   1.000
_cell.angle_alpha   90.00
_cell.angle_beta   90.00
_cell.angle_gamma   90.00
#
_symmetry.space_group_name_H-M   'P 1'
#
loop_
_entity.id
_entity.type
_entity.pdbx_description
1 polymer ?
#
loop_
_entity_poly.entity_id
_entity_poly.type
_entity_poly.pdbx_seq_one_letter_code
_entity_poly.pdbx_strand_id
1 'polypeptide(L)'
;MEQNTDWNFLFVFVVGIIGILVGTVLFFENKSNSFSSRFLAAFLFSISIVSINFGLTNTPFFLNFPNLWRVAGWVAFCAPAFSFLYVRSVLFPFKKFDNLCMLLFLPAIVYAIILIPLYILPTTEKLVIIERALRDKALISLEPEVMLPQGWGTLARVYYGILITISEFVLLVKWSNRTDKEKDSQDQSVYVWVFLFTTVSSVLCVLLVIEYFFHLSRFMDLTQQILYSLSGIIMFVSIYLLFKPSLLYGLKPSFQGVNIGTSVIKEKKAIHLSQEQKAIYKEKIV
;
A
#
# COMPACT_ATOMS: atom_id res chain seq x y z
N MET A 1 21.33 27.05 6.88
CA MET A 1 20.08 26.25 6.78
C MET A 1 19.97 25.43 5.48
N GLU A 2 20.70 25.74 4.43
CA GLU A 2 20.59 25.07 3.11
C GLU A 2 21.13 23.62 3.06
N GLN A 3 22.22 23.32 3.74
CA GLN A 3 22.85 21.99 3.65
C GLN A 3 22.02 20.80 4.25
N ASN A 4 21.17 21.06 5.25
CA ASN A 4 20.37 19.98 5.85
C ASN A 4 19.16 19.55 4.99
N THR A 5 18.67 20.43 4.12
CA THR A 5 17.52 20.16 3.26
C THR A 5 17.88 19.15 2.16
N ASP A 6 19.09 19.21 1.63
CA ASP A 6 19.54 18.33 0.54
C ASP A 6 19.72 16.88 1.00
N TRP A 7 20.24 16.65 2.20
CA TRP A 7 20.41 15.31 2.75
C TRP A 7 19.07 14.63 3.05
N ASN A 8 18.11 15.38 3.59
CA ASN A 8 16.76 14.86 3.86
C ASN A 8 16.05 14.44 2.57
N PHE A 9 16.17 15.27 1.52
CA PHE A 9 15.62 14.92 0.22
C PHE A 9 16.28 13.67 -0.37
N LEU A 10 17.62 13.61 -0.33
CA LEU A 10 18.37 12.46 -0.83
C LEU A 10 17.94 11.16 -0.14
N PHE A 11 17.81 11.18 1.19
CA PHE A 11 17.33 10.03 1.97
C PHE A 11 15.95 9.57 1.50
N VAL A 12 14.99 10.48 1.42
CA VAL A 12 13.61 10.20 1.00
C VAL A 12 13.56 9.67 -0.43
N PHE A 13 14.36 10.22 -1.32
CA PHE A 13 14.46 9.81 -2.70
C PHE A 13 15.00 8.38 -2.83
N VAL A 14 16.08 8.05 -2.13
CA VAL A 14 16.65 6.69 -2.11
C VAL A 14 15.64 5.68 -1.55
N VAL A 15 14.97 6.02 -0.43
CA VAL A 15 13.95 5.15 0.16
C VAL A 15 12.75 4.96 -0.79
N GLY A 16 12.33 6.02 -1.47
CA GLY A 16 11.29 5.93 -2.49
C GLY A 16 11.65 5.00 -3.64
N ILE A 17 12.91 5.05 -4.13
CA ILE A 17 13.41 4.10 -5.14
C ILE A 17 13.39 2.67 -4.61
N ILE A 18 13.82 2.44 -3.37
CA ILE A 18 13.76 1.10 -2.75
C ILE A 18 12.31 0.59 -2.74
N GLY A 19 11.34 1.42 -2.38
CA GLY A 19 9.92 1.05 -2.39
C GLY A 19 9.42 0.69 -3.79
N ILE A 20 9.84 1.41 -4.83
CA ILE A 20 9.52 1.10 -6.23
C ILE A 20 10.15 -0.24 -6.64
N LEU A 21 11.40 -0.49 -6.30
CA LEU A 21 12.09 -1.75 -6.62
C LEU A 21 11.42 -2.94 -5.94
N VAL A 22 11.12 -2.85 -4.63
CA VAL A 22 10.42 -3.92 -3.89
C VAL A 22 9.01 -4.12 -4.45
N GLY A 23 8.29 -3.04 -4.75
CA GLY A 23 6.99 -3.10 -5.41
C GLY A 23 7.05 -3.82 -6.76
N THR A 24 8.08 -3.56 -7.55
CA THR A 24 8.31 -4.21 -8.84
C THR A 24 8.54 -5.72 -8.67
N VAL A 25 9.38 -6.11 -7.72
CA VAL A 25 9.61 -7.53 -7.40
C VAL A 25 8.30 -8.21 -6.98
N LEU A 26 7.53 -7.60 -6.07
CA LEU A 26 6.23 -8.13 -5.64
C LEU A 26 5.24 -8.27 -6.79
N PHE A 27 5.27 -7.36 -7.75
CA PHE A 27 4.32 -7.37 -8.87
C PHE A 27 4.64 -8.47 -9.88
N PHE A 28 5.92 -8.69 -10.20
CA PHE A 28 6.36 -9.59 -11.27
C PHE A 28 6.73 -11.00 -10.79
N GLU A 29 7.34 -11.14 -9.61
CA GLU A 29 7.84 -12.42 -9.08
C GLU A 29 6.75 -13.29 -8.46
N ASN A 30 5.52 -12.81 -8.37
CA ASN A 30 4.43 -13.53 -7.72
C ASN A 30 3.89 -14.66 -8.58
N LYS A 31 4.51 -15.83 -8.49
CA LYS A 31 4.09 -17.07 -9.20
C LYS A 31 2.70 -17.58 -8.78
N SER A 32 2.22 -17.22 -7.60
CA SER A 32 0.89 -17.67 -7.11
C SER A 32 -0.26 -16.87 -7.70
N ASN A 33 0.03 -15.80 -8.47
CA ASN A 33 -0.95 -14.90 -9.07
C ASN A 33 -1.94 -14.31 -8.04
N SER A 34 -1.49 -14.13 -6.79
CA SER A 34 -2.35 -13.66 -5.71
C SER A 34 -2.61 -12.16 -5.82
N PHE A 35 -3.85 -11.75 -5.66
CA PHE A 35 -4.24 -10.33 -5.64
C PHE A 35 -3.55 -9.57 -4.51
N SER A 36 -3.28 -10.21 -3.37
CA SER A 36 -2.66 -9.58 -2.20
C SER A 36 -1.29 -9.01 -2.50
N SER A 37 -0.39 -9.74 -3.16
CA SER A 37 0.93 -9.21 -3.51
C SER A 37 0.85 -8.04 -4.49
N ARG A 38 -0.09 -8.08 -5.44
CA ARG A 38 -0.31 -6.97 -6.38
C ARG A 38 -0.83 -5.72 -5.69
N PHE A 39 -1.73 -5.87 -4.71
CA PHE A 39 -2.22 -4.74 -3.92
C PHE A 39 -1.13 -4.15 -3.02
N LEU A 40 -0.28 -5.00 -2.42
CA LEU A 40 0.87 -4.53 -1.65
C LEU A 40 1.89 -3.80 -2.54
N ALA A 41 2.15 -4.32 -3.75
CA ALA A 41 2.99 -3.66 -4.73
C ALA A 41 2.42 -2.29 -5.12
N ALA A 42 1.13 -2.21 -5.43
CA ALA A 42 0.45 -0.97 -5.78
C ALA A 42 0.44 0.05 -4.62
N PHE A 43 0.30 -0.43 -3.37
CA PHE A 43 0.47 0.40 -2.19
C PHE A 43 1.88 0.98 -2.12
N LEU A 44 2.93 0.13 -2.25
CA LEU A 44 4.33 0.58 -2.23
C LEU A 44 4.62 1.59 -3.36
N PHE A 45 4.14 1.35 -4.58
CA PHE A 45 4.26 2.33 -5.67
C PHE A 45 3.62 3.65 -5.31
N SER A 46 2.39 3.62 -4.78
CA SER A 46 1.65 4.83 -4.42
C SER A 46 2.38 5.65 -3.36
N ILE A 47 2.78 5.03 -2.23
CA ILE A 47 3.48 5.75 -1.15
C ILE A 47 4.88 6.21 -1.57
N SER A 48 5.57 5.46 -2.44
CA SER A 48 6.88 5.86 -2.96
C SER A 48 6.78 7.08 -3.87
N ILE A 49 5.81 7.11 -4.78
CA ILE A 49 5.54 8.26 -5.64
C ILE A 49 5.18 9.49 -4.80
N VAL A 50 4.31 9.31 -3.80
CA VAL A 50 3.94 10.39 -2.87
C VAL A 50 5.15 10.89 -2.09
N SER A 51 5.97 9.98 -1.55
CA SER A 51 7.17 10.32 -0.78
C SER A 51 8.18 11.10 -1.61
N ILE A 52 8.52 10.61 -2.81
CA ILE A 52 9.46 11.27 -3.72
C ILE A 52 8.93 12.65 -4.14
N ASN A 53 7.67 12.74 -4.56
CA ASN A 53 7.07 14.00 -4.99
C ASN A 53 7.00 15.00 -3.83
N PHE A 54 6.57 14.58 -2.64
CA PHE A 54 6.49 15.44 -1.46
C PHE A 54 7.87 15.89 -0.98
N GLY A 55 8.88 15.01 -1.02
CA GLY A 55 10.26 15.37 -0.76
C GLY A 55 10.77 16.42 -1.76
N LEU A 56 10.50 16.21 -3.04
CA LEU A 56 10.90 17.10 -4.12
C LEU A 56 10.24 18.48 -4.00
N THR A 57 8.95 18.56 -3.66
CA THR A 57 8.22 19.83 -3.50
C THR A 57 8.75 20.70 -2.36
N ASN A 58 9.51 20.13 -1.43
CA ASN A 58 10.16 20.88 -0.35
C ASN A 58 11.55 21.43 -0.72
N THR A 59 12.00 21.25 -1.96
CA THR A 59 13.30 21.71 -2.44
C THR A 59 13.16 22.73 -3.57
N PRO A 60 14.09 23.70 -3.70
CA PRO A 60 14.11 24.63 -4.85
C PRO A 60 14.28 23.92 -6.20
N PHE A 61 14.82 22.69 -6.20
CA PHE A 61 14.98 21.86 -7.40
C PHE A 61 13.66 21.59 -8.11
N PHE A 62 12.54 21.65 -7.40
CA PHE A 62 11.20 21.45 -7.94
C PHE A 62 10.81 22.48 -9.01
N LEU A 63 11.41 23.67 -8.99
CA LEU A 63 11.19 24.70 -10.02
C LEU A 63 11.55 24.23 -11.45
N ASN A 64 12.41 23.22 -11.57
CA ASN A 64 12.74 22.60 -12.85
C ASN A 64 11.64 21.67 -13.38
N PHE A 65 10.68 21.28 -12.54
CA PHE A 65 9.62 20.30 -12.86
C PHE A 65 8.21 20.81 -12.53
N PRO A 66 7.79 22.00 -13.02
CA PRO A 66 6.52 22.60 -12.62
C PRO A 66 5.30 21.76 -12.96
N ASN A 67 5.41 20.89 -13.97
CA ASN A 67 4.32 19.98 -14.35
C ASN A 67 4.09 18.81 -13.38
N LEU A 68 5.01 18.58 -12.44
CA LEU A 68 4.83 17.57 -11.38
C LEU A 68 4.09 18.13 -10.15
N TRP A 69 3.75 19.43 -10.17
CA TRP A 69 3.01 20.06 -9.08
C TRP A 69 1.67 19.36 -8.88
N ARG A 70 1.41 18.93 -7.64
CA ARG A 70 0.17 18.23 -7.23
C ARG A 70 -0.07 16.85 -7.86
N VAL A 71 0.84 16.31 -8.68
CA VAL A 71 0.66 14.96 -9.28
C VAL A 71 0.50 13.89 -8.20
N ALA A 72 1.24 13.95 -7.11
CA ALA A 72 1.09 13.02 -6.00
C ALA A 72 -0.25 13.19 -5.24
N GLY A 73 -0.98 14.27 -5.47
CA GLY A 73 -2.21 14.57 -4.73
C GLY A 73 -3.31 13.51 -4.90
N TRP A 74 -3.59 13.08 -6.14
CA TRP A 74 -4.56 12.01 -6.39
C TRP A 74 -4.00 10.62 -6.10
N VAL A 75 -2.68 10.42 -6.30
CA VAL A 75 -2.01 9.15 -5.94
C VAL A 75 -2.09 8.89 -4.44
N ALA A 76 -2.05 9.95 -3.62
CA ALA A 76 -2.20 9.84 -2.16
C ALA A 76 -3.56 9.26 -1.73
N PHE A 77 -4.62 9.42 -2.53
CA PHE A 77 -5.89 8.73 -2.29
C PHE A 77 -5.85 7.25 -2.70
N CYS A 78 -4.98 6.85 -3.63
CA CYS A 78 -4.85 5.45 -4.03
C CYS A 78 -4.17 4.61 -2.94
N ALA A 79 -3.23 5.16 -2.18
CA ALA A 79 -2.48 4.42 -1.17
C ALA A 79 -3.38 3.77 -0.10
N PRO A 80 -4.30 4.48 0.59
CA PRO A 80 -5.23 3.86 1.53
C PRO A 80 -6.13 2.80 0.87
N ALA A 81 -6.60 3.03 -0.37
CA ALA A 81 -7.41 2.06 -1.10
C ALA A 81 -6.66 0.74 -1.31
N PHE A 82 -5.40 0.81 -1.76
CA PHE A 82 -4.57 -0.39 -1.94
C PHE A 82 -4.21 -1.06 -0.62
N SER A 83 -3.97 -0.30 0.46
CA SER A 83 -3.77 -0.83 1.81
C SER A 83 -4.96 -1.67 2.26
N PHE A 84 -6.17 -1.12 2.18
CA PHE A 84 -7.40 -1.83 2.52
C PHE A 84 -7.60 -3.09 1.68
N LEU A 85 -7.41 -3.00 0.36
CA LEU A 85 -7.55 -4.15 -0.54
C LEU A 85 -6.51 -5.23 -0.22
N TYR A 86 -5.29 -4.85 0.16
CA TYR A 86 -4.27 -5.76 0.64
C TYR A 86 -4.73 -6.48 1.90
N VAL A 87 -5.06 -5.73 2.97
CA VAL A 87 -5.54 -6.29 4.24
C VAL A 87 -6.73 -7.22 4.03
N ARG A 88 -7.74 -6.75 3.27
CA ARG A 88 -8.92 -7.55 2.95
C ARG A 88 -8.56 -8.83 2.19
N SER A 89 -7.67 -8.75 1.19
CA SER A 89 -7.31 -9.89 0.36
C SER A 89 -6.50 -10.96 1.11
N VAL A 90 -5.75 -10.56 2.13
CA VAL A 90 -4.98 -11.47 2.98
C VAL A 90 -5.87 -12.15 4.01
N LEU A 91 -6.72 -11.39 4.70
CA LEU A 91 -7.60 -11.92 5.75
C LEU A 91 -8.83 -12.66 5.18
N PHE A 92 -9.32 -12.22 4.02
CA PHE A 92 -10.52 -12.74 3.37
C PHE A 92 -10.27 -12.89 1.86
N PRO A 93 -9.64 -13.99 1.42
CA PRO A 93 -9.25 -14.18 0.02
C PRO A 93 -10.41 -14.04 -0.96
N PHE A 94 -10.18 -13.28 -2.02
CA PHE A 94 -11.16 -13.11 -3.10
C PHE A 94 -11.11 -14.28 -4.08
N LYS A 95 -12.26 -14.77 -4.50
CA LYS A 95 -12.36 -15.64 -5.69
C LYS A 95 -12.35 -14.83 -6.99
N LYS A 96 -12.92 -13.62 -6.95
CA LYS A 96 -12.95 -12.65 -8.07
C LYS A 96 -12.85 -11.22 -7.52
N PHE A 97 -12.31 -10.31 -8.32
CA PHE A 97 -12.31 -8.90 -7.99
C PHE A 97 -13.76 -8.36 -8.09
N ASP A 98 -14.25 -7.80 -6.99
CA ASP A 98 -15.61 -7.26 -6.91
C ASP A 98 -15.61 -5.80 -7.42
N ASN A 99 -16.57 -5.44 -8.26
CA ASN A 99 -16.74 -4.09 -8.78
C ASN A 99 -16.91 -3.05 -7.67
N LEU A 100 -17.46 -3.44 -6.51
CA LEU A 100 -17.52 -2.58 -5.32
C LEU A 100 -16.15 -2.11 -4.83
N CYS A 101 -15.09 -2.90 -5.07
CA CYS A 101 -13.74 -2.50 -4.72
C CYS A 101 -13.24 -1.31 -5.56
N MET A 102 -13.79 -1.09 -6.77
CA MET A 102 -13.47 0.08 -7.59
C MET A 102 -13.98 1.38 -6.98
N LEU A 103 -15.05 1.33 -6.18
CA LEU A 103 -15.60 2.50 -5.49
C LEU A 103 -14.59 3.12 -4.52
N LEU A 104 -13.64 2.34 -4.01
CA LEU A 104 -12.56 2.85 -3.16
C LEU A 104 -11.66 3.85 -3.90
N PHE A 105 -11.57 3.78 -5.21
CA PHE A 105 -10.76 4.71 -6.01
C PHE A 105 -11.53 5.97 -6.44
N LEU A 106 -12.84 6.05 -6.14
CA LEU A 106 -13.66 7.20 -6.50
C LEU A 106 -13.08 8.53 -5.98
N PRO A 107 -12.59 8.64 -4.72
CA PRO A 107 -11.99 9.89 -4.24
C PRO A 107 -10.75 10.29 -5.05
N ALA A 108 -9.91 9.32 -5.46
CA ALA A 108 -8.74 9.58 -6.30
C ALA A 108 -9.14 10.12 -7.69
N ILE A 109 -10.16 9.52 -8.31
CA ILE A 109 -10.67 9.93 -9.62
C ILE A 109 -11.27 11.33 -9.55
N VAL A 110 -12.12 11.58 -8.55
CA VAL A 110 -12.75 12.90 -8.35
C VAL A 110 -11.68 13.97 -8.14
N TYR A 111 -10.68 13.67 -7.30
CA TYR A 111 -9.61 14.61 -7.03
C TYR A 111 -8.73 14.86 -8.26
N ALA A 112 -8.44 13.84 -9.07
CA ALA A 112 -7.71 14.01 -10.33
C ALA A 112 -8.48 14.93 -11.30
N ILE A 113 -9.82 14.81 -11.38
CA ILE A 113 -10.67 15.68 -12.21
C ILE A 113 -10.63 17.13 -11.71
N ILE A 114 -10.68 17.34 -10.38
CA ILE A 114 -10.59 18.66 -9.75
C ILE A 114 -9.25 19.35 -10.07
N LEU A 115 -8.17 18.58 -10.24
CA LEU A 115 -6.85 19.12 -10.58
C LEU A 115 -6.64 19.40 -12.07
N ILE A 116 -7.55 18.99 -12.97
CA ILE A 116 -7.42 19.23 -14.42
C ILE A 116 -7.14 20.71 -14.75
N PRO A 117 -7.90 21.70 -14.20
CA PRO A 117 -7.62 23.11 -14.51
C PRO A 117 -6.21 23.54 -14.13
N LEU A 118 -5.66 23.02 -13.01
CA LEU A 118 -4.29 23.29 -12.58
C LEU A 118 -3.27 22.73 -13.58
N TYR A 119 -3.53 21.55 -14.14
CA TYR A 119 -2.62 20.92 -15.11
C TYR A 119 -2.60 21.64 -16.47
N ILE A 120 -3.69 22.32 -16.83
CA ILE A 120 -3.80 23.08 -18.09
C ILE A 120 -3.15 24.47 -17.96
N LEU A 121 -2.88 24.99 -16.76
CA LEU A 121 -2.24 26.29 -16.56
C LEU A 121 -0.90 26.35 -17.30
N PRO A 122 -0.54 27.53 -17.86
CA PRO A 122 0.78 27.79 -18.42
C PRO A 122 1.88 27.57 -17.38
N THR A 123 3.05 27.14 -17.85
CA THR A 123 4.22 26.87 -16.99
C THR A 123 4.61 28.09 -16.16
N THR A 124 4.49 29.30 -16.70
CA THR A 124 4.79 30.55 -16.01
C THR A 124 3.90 30.78 -14.80
N GLU A 125 2.61 30.50 -14.91
CA GLU A 125 1.66 30.62 -13.78
C GLU A 125 1.91 29.56 -12.72
N LYS A 126 2.21 28.31 -13.12
CA LYS A 126 2.62 27.26 -12.19
C LYS A 126 3.86 27.62 -11.40
N LEU A 127 4.88 28.21 -12.05
CA LEU A 127 6.09 28.64 -11.37
C LEU A 127 5.80 29.69 -10.28
N VAL A 128 4.93 30.65 -10.55
CA VAL A 128 4.53 31.66 -9.54
C VAL A 128 3.87 31.00 -8.32
N ILE A 129 3.01 30.00 -8.54
CA ILE A 129 2.35 29.23 -7.48
C ILE A 129 3.42 28.47 -6.65
N ILE A 130 4.33 27.76 -7.34
CA ILE A 130 5.38 26.97 -6.69
C ILE A 130 6.35 27.85 -5.90
N GLU A 131 6.81 28.98 -6.45
CA GLU A 131 7.68 29.93 -5.75
C GLU A 131 7.02 30.45 -4.47
N ARG A 132 5.73 30.77 -4.52
CA ARG A 132 4.97 31.18 -3.35
C ARG A 132 4.93 30.08 -2.28
N ALA A 133 4.64 28.83 -2.70
CA ALA A 133 4.62 27.69 -1.81
C ALA A 133 6.00 27.35 -1.20
N LEU A 134 7.09 27.55 -1.95
CA LEU A 134 8.45 27.40 -1.42
C LEU A 134 8.82 28.46 -0.38
N ARG A 135 8.28 29.68 -0.50
CA ARG A 135 8.47 30.75 0.50
C ARG A 135 7.66 30.52 1.77
N ASP A 136 6.44 30.00 1.63
CA ASP A 136 5.55 29.66 2.74
C ASP A 136 5.12 28.19 2.62
N LYS A 137 5.84 27.32 3.33
CA LYS A 137 5.62 25.86 3.26
C LYS A 137 4.21 25.43 3.71
N ALA A 138 3.52 26.24 4.51
CA ALA A 138 2.13 25.98 4.86
C ALA A 138 1.22 25.94 3.62
N LEU A 139 1.57 26.70 2.57
CA LEU A 139 0.81 26.70 1.32
C LEU A 139 0.93 25.38 0.53
N ILE A 140 1.95 24.56 0.79
CA ILE A 140 2.06 23.24 0.15
C ILE A 140 0.84 22.38 0.50
N SER A 141 0.37 22.45 1.75
CA SER A 141 -0.80 21.70 2.23
C SER A 141 -2.11 22.48 2.12
N LEU A 142 -2.05 23.82 2.19
CA LEU A 142 -3.23 24.67 2.32
C LEU A 142 -3.51 25.54 1.07
N GLU A 143 -2.68 25.47 0.03
CA GLU A 143 -2.90 26.25 -1.22
C GLU A 143 -4.30 25.94 -1.77
N PRO A 144 -5.08 26.96 -2.14
CA PRO A 144 -6.37 26.74 -2.77
C PRO A 144 -6.17 26.02 -4.10
N GLU A 145 -6.81 24.90 -4.25
CA GLU A 145 -6.91 24.22 -5.53
C GLU A 145 -7.94 24.96 -6.36
N VAL A 146 -7.72 25.10 -7.66
CA VAL A 146 -8.52 26.00 -8.53
C VAL A 146 -10.03 25.86 -8.37
N MET A 147 -10.52 24.66 -8.00
CA MET A 147 -11.95 24.36 -7.81
C MET A 147 -12.36 24.14 -6.35
N LEU A 148 -11.41 24.02 -5.42
CA LEU A 148 -11.70 23.75 -4.01
C LEU A 148 -11.23 24.90 -3.13
N PRO A 149 -11.94 25.20 -2.03
CA PRO A 149 -11.44 26.09 -0.99
C PRO A 149 -10.12 25.58 -0.40
N GLN A 150 -9.35 26.51 0.17
CA GLN A 150 -8.06 26.22 0.79
C GLN A 150 -8.15 25.08 1.81
N GLY A 151 -7.27 24.08 1.67
CA GLY A 151 -7.13 22.95 2.59
C GLY A 151 -8.19 21.83 2.44
N TRP A 152 -9.20 21.99 1.58
CA TRP A 152 -10.24 20.96 1.41
C TRP A 152 -9.71 19.66 0.84
N GLY A 153 -8.75 19.71 -0.08
CA GLY A 153 -8.11 18.50 -0.61
C GLY A 153 -7.37 17.72 0.47
N THR A 154 -6.68 18.43 1.37
CA THR A 154 -6.01 17.81 2.53
C THR A 154 -7.02 17.24 3.52
N LEU A 155 -8.10 17.99 3.80
CA LEU A 155 -9.19 17.53 4.66
C LEU A 155 -9.82 16.23 4.14
N ALA A 156 -10.14 16.19 2.85
CA ALA A 156 -10.70 15.00 2.21
C ALA A 156 -9.76 13.77 2.32
N ARG A 157 -8.44 13.96 2.16
CA ARG A 157 -7.44 12.90 2.34
C ARG A 157 -7.40 12.38 3.78
N VAL A 158 -7.45 13.29 4.75
CA VAL A 158 -7.47 12.93 6.18
C VAL A 158 -8.71 12.10 6.51
N TYR A 159 -9.91 12.58 6.15
CA TYR A 159 -11.15 11.83 6.40
C TYR A 159 -11.17 10.47 5.70
N TYR A 160 -10.73 10.44 4.45
CA TYR A 160 -10.65 9.19 3.70
C TYR A 160 -9.66 8.20 4.35
N GLY A 161 -8.48 8.67 4.76
CA GLY A 161 -7.50 7.87 5.49
C GLY A 161 -8.05 7.29 6.80
N ILE A 162 -8.77 8.10 7.59
CA ILE A 162 -9.42 7.66 8.83
C ILE A 162 -10.46 6.57 8.54
N LEU A 163 -11.34 6.77 7.55
CA LEU A 163 -12.36 5.78 7.17
C LEU A 163 -11.74 4.44 6.78
N ILE A 164 -10.70 4.48 5.97
CA ILE A 164 -9.99 3.27 5.55
C ILE A 164 -9.30 2.59 6.73
N THR A 165 -8.58 3.34 7.56
CA THR A 165 -7.89 2.80 8.75
C THR A 165 -8.88 2.13 9.71
N ILE A 166 -10.02 2.76 10.01
CA ILE A 166 -11.07 2.16 10.83
C ILE A 166 -11.58 0.87 10.19
N SER A 167 -11.80 0.87 8.87
CA SER A 167 -12.27 -0.30 8.14
C SER A 167 -11.28 -1.47 8.20
N GLU A 168 -9.96 -1.19 8.14
CA GLU A 168 -8.91 -2.19 8.31
C GLU A 168 -8.91 -2.81 9.72
N PHE A 169 -9.03 -1.98 10.76
CA PHE A 169 -9.13 -2.49 12.13
C PHE A 169 -10.41 -3.31 12.35
N VAL A 170 -11.54 -2.93 11.76
CA VAL A 170 -12.78 -3.74 11.78
C VAL A 170 -12.56 -5.10 11.14
N LEU A 171 -11.84 -5.18 10.02
CA LEU A 171 -11.49 -6.45 9.39
C LEU A 171 -10.60 -7.31 10.29
N LEU A 172 -9.62 -6.72 10.96
CA LEU A 172 -8.73 -7.41 11.91
C LEU A 172 -9.52 -7.98 13.10
N VAL A 173 -10.42 -7.20 13.71
CA VAL A 173 -11.29 -7.65 14.80
C VAL A 173 -12.21 -8.76 14.33
N LYS A 174 -12.83 -8.61 13.15
CA LYS A 174 -13.70 -9.64 12.57
C LYS A 174 -12.97 -10.95 12.32
N TRP A 175 -11.72 -10.89 11.89
CA TRP A 175 -10.89 -12.06 11.69
C TRP A 175 -10.46 -12.68 13.02
N SER A 176 -10.08 -11.85 14.01
CA SER A 176 -9.69 -12.31 15.35
C SER A 176 -10.81 -13.05 16.08
N ASN A 177 -12.06 -12.66 15.86
CA ASN A 177 -13.23 -13.28 16.48
C ASN A 177 -13.66 -14.61 15.81
N ARG A 178 -12.94 -15.08 14.78
CA ARG A 178 -13.19 -16.42 14.24
C ARG A 178 -12.78 -17.48 15.23
N THR A 179 -13.58 -18.53 15.32
CA THR A 179 -13.42 -19.61 16.30
C THR A 179 -12.07 -20.32 16.15
N ASP A 180 -11.37 -20.58 17.27
CA ASP A 180 -9.99 -21.12 17.31
C ASP A 180 -9.79 -22.48 16.59
N LYS A 181 -10.86 -23.21 16.29
CA LYS A 181 -10.79 -24.49 15.56
C LYS A 181 -10.34 -24.38 14.10
N GLU A 182 -10.33 -23.17 13.55
CA GLU A 182 -9.94 -22.89 12.15
C GLU A 182 -8.59 -22.21 12.03
N LYS A 183 -7.91 -21.88 13.16
CA LYS A 183 -6.64 -21.15 13.13
C LYS A 183 -5.45 -22.11 13.16
N ASP A 184 -4.72 -22.18 12.06
CA ASP A 184 -3.40 -22.82 12.00
C ASP A 184 -2.30 -21.84 12.47
N SER A 185 -1.15 -22.37 12.92
CA SER A 185 0.02 -21.57 13.33
C SER A 185 0.50 -20.60 12.25
N GLN A 186 0.33 -20.98 10.98
CA GLN A 186 0.66 -20.15 9.82
C GLN A 186 -0.28 -18.94 9.73
N ASP A 187 -1.56 -19.12 10.03
CA ASP A 187 -2.57 -18.06 10.02
C ASP A 187 -2.28 -17.00 11.09
N GLN A 188 -1.76 -17.40 12.24
CA GLN A 188 -1.36 -16.46 13.30
C GLN A 188 -0.18 -15.57 12.88
N SER A 189 0.81 -16.13 12.20
CA SER A 189 1.95 -15.35 11.68
C SER A 189 1.51 -14.30 10.65
N VAL A 190 0.56 -14.67 9.78
CA VAL A 190 -0.02 -13.76 8.78
C VAL A 190 -0.83 -12.65 9.46
N TYR A 191 -1.62 -12.99 10.47
CA TYR A 191 -2.38 -12.01 11.25
C TYR A 191 -1.47 -10.97 11.92
N VAL A 192 -0.41 -11.43 12.59
CA VAL A 192 0.56 -10.54 13.23
C VAL A 192 1.19 -9.59 12.21
N TRP A 193 1.53 -10.08 11.03
CA TRP A 193 2.05 -9.23 9.96
C TRP A 193 1.04 -8.17 9.54
N VAL A 194 -0.20 -8.57 9.24
CA VAL A 194 -1.24 -7.62 8.79
C VAL A 194 -1.55 -6.60 9.89
N PHE A 195 -1.59 -7.03 11.15
CA PHE A 195 -1.77 -6.14 12.30
C PHE A 195 -0.65 -5.11 12.39
N LEU A 196 0.63 -5.53 12.29
CA LEU A 196 1.78 -4.63 12.29
C LEU A 196 1.73 -3.67 11.09
N PHE A 197 1.43 -4.17 9.90
CA PHE A 197 1.29 -3.34 8.69
C PHE A 197 0.21 -2.26 8.87
N THR A 198 -0.98 -2.63 9.32
CA THR A 198 -2.09 -1.68 9.57
C THR A 198 -1.71 -0.68 10.66
N THR A 199 -1.07 -1.12 11.75
CA THR A 199 -0.64 -0.23 12.85
C THR A 199 0.39 0.78 12.36
N VAL A 200 1.42 0.34 11.63
CA VAL A 200 2.46 1.24 11.09
C VAL A 200 1.85 2.22 10.08
N SER A 201 0.94 1.75 9.22
CA SER A 201 0.25 2.62 8.26
C SER A 201 -0.69 3.64 8.95
N SER A 202 -1.30 3.28 10.09
CA SER A 202 -2.17 4.18 10.85
C SER A 202 -1.42 5.34 11.48
N VAL A 203 -0.13 5.19 11.79
CA VAL A 203 0.72 6.28 12.30
C VAL A 203 0.75 7.45 11.30
N LEU A 204 0.85 7.15 10.00
CA LEU A 204 0.79 8.18 8.96
C LEU A 204 -0.55 8.92 8.98
N CYS A 205 -1.67 8.19 9.14
CA CYS A 205 -2.98 8.80 9.23
C CYS A 205 -3.09 9.75 10.44
N VAL A 206 -2.59 9.34 11.60
CA VAL A 206 -2.56 10.18 12.81
C VAL A 206 -1.72 11.44 12.59
N LEU A 207 -0.54 11.31 11.99
CA LEU A 207 0.32 12.46 11.67
C LEU A 207 -0.36 13.41 10.69
N LEU A 208 -1.08 12.92 9.68
CA LEU A 208 -1.83 13.76 8.76
C LEU A 208 -2.97 14.51 9.46
N VAL A 209 -3.65 13.88 10.42
CA VAL A 209 -4.66 14.55 11.27
C VAL A 209 -4.02 15.66 12.07
N ILE A 210 -2.91 15.38 12.76
CA ILE A 210 -2.18 16.36 13.56
C ILE A 210 -1.71 17.51 12.67
N GLU A 211 -1.09 17.21 11.51
CA GLU A 211 -0.62 18.20 10.55
C GLU A 211 -1.75 19.13 10.12
N TYR A 212 -2.90 18.57 9.74
CA TYR A 212 -4.05 19.35 9.30
C TYR A 212 -4.51 20.34 10.39
N PHE A 213 -4.66 19.89 11.63
CA PHE A 213 -5.13 20.74 12.73
C PHE A 213 -4.09 21.79 13.15
N PHE A 214 -2.83 21.39 13.27
CA PHE A 214 -1.77 22.34 13.70
C PHE A 214 -1.38 23.33 12.61
N HIS A 215 -1.44 22.96 11.32
CA HIS A 215 -1.26 23.91 10.23
C HIS A 215 -2.34 24.97 10.21
N LEU A 216 -3.59 24.60 10.43
CA LEU A 216 -4.69 25.56 10.59
C LEU A 216 -4.46 26.51 11.76
N SER A 217 -3.88 26.00 12.86
CA SER A 217 -3.55 26.80 14.04
C SER A 217 -2.21 27.52 13.95
N ARG A 218 -1.38 27.22 12.95
CA ARG A 218 0.00 27.75 12.76
C ARG A 218 0.94 27.50 13.93
N PHE A 219 0.69 26.48 14.74
CA PHE A 219 1.50 26.19 15.92
C PHE A 219 2.70 25.28 15.64
N MET A 220 2.63 24.41 14.65
CA MET A 220 3.63 23.36 14.44
C MET A 220 3.76 22.97 12.96
N ASP A 221 4.98 22.92 12.45
CA ASP A 221 5.28 22.36 11.11
C ASP A 221 5.69 20.88 11.25
N LEU A 222 4.81 19.98 10.82
CA LEU A 222 5.03 18.53 10.85
C LEU A 222 5.46 17.96 9.49
N THR A 223 5.77 18.81 8.53
CA THR A 223 6.10 18.39 7.15
C THR A 223 7.22 17.35 7.11
N GLN A 224 8.28 17.58 7.90
CA GLN A 224 9.41 16.66 7.97
C GLN A 224 9.02 15.32 8.63
N GLN A 225 8.21 15.34 9.68
CA GLN A 225 7.75 14.15 10.38
C GLN A 225 6.87 13.27 9.47
N ILE A 226 6.01 13.88 8.66
CA ILE A 226 5.22 13.16 7.66
C ILE A 226 6.13 12.52 6.63
N LEU A 227 7.15 13.24 6.15
CA LEU A 227 8.10 12.75 5.17
C LEU A 227 8.91 11.56 5.70
N TYR A 228 9.41 11.65 6.94
CA TYR A 228 10.11 10.54 7.60
C TYR A 228 9.18 9.35 7.88
N SER A 229 7.92 9.60 8.19
CA SER A 229 6.94 8.53 8.41
C SER A 229 6.62 7.78 7.13
N LEU A 230 6.45 8.47 6.00
CA LEU A 230 6.31 7.86 4.68
C LEU A 230 7.51 6.97 4.36
N SER A 231 8.74 7.51 4.56
CA SER A 231 9.98 6.77 4.35
C SER A 231 10.10 5.58 5.31
N GLY A 232 9.71 5.77 6.57
CA GLY A 232 9.70 4.72 7.58
C GLY A 232 8.78 3.55 7.22
N ILE A 233 7.58 3.82 6.70
CA ILE A 233 6.65 2.78 6.24
C ILE A 233 7.24 2.01 5.07
N ILE A 234 7.81 2.69 4.07
CA ILE A 234 8.46 2.05 2.91
C ILE A 234 9.59 1.14 3.38
N MET A 235 10.47 1.64 4.25
CA MET A 235 11.60 0.86 4.79
C MET A 235 11.12 -0.32 5.63
N PHE A 236 10.15 -0.11 6.52
CA PHE A 236 9.58 -1.17 7.35
C PHE A 236 9.02 -2.31 6.49
N VAL A 237 8.17 -2.01 5.51
CA VAL A 237 7.59 -3.02 4.62
C VAL A 237 8.68 -3.71 3.81
N SER A 238 9.62 -2.95 3.24
CA SER A 238 10.70 -3.50 2.41
C SER A 238 11.61 -4.43 3.21
N ILE A 239 12.05 -4.02 4.40
CA ILE A 239 12.90 -4.81 5.28
C ILE A 239 12.17 -6.07 5.75
N TYR A 240 10.91 -5.93 6.19
CA TYR A 240 10.13 -7.08 6.65
C TYR A 240 9.95 -8.14 5.56
N LEU A 241 9.70 -7.72 4.32
CA LEU A 241 9.58 -8.64 3.18
C LEU A 241 10.89 -9.35 2.86
N LEU A 242 12.04 -8.69 3.03
CA LEU A 242 13.35 -9.33 2.86
C LEU A 242 13.59 -10.43 3.91
N PHE A 243 13.18 -10.20 5.17
CA PHE A 243 13.31 -11.21 6.23
C PHE A 243 12.25 -12.32 6.15
N LYS A 244 11.15 -12.10 5.45
CA LYS A 244 10.06 -13.07 5.28
C LYS A 244 9.79 -13.33 3.80
N PRO A 245 10.70 -14.01 3.10
CA PRO A 245 10.60 -14.22 1.65
C PRO A 245 9.34 -15.02 1.26
N SER A 246 8.77 -15.82 2.17
CA SER A 246 7.48 -16.49 1.93
C SER A 246 6.33 -15.52 1.67
N LEU A 247 6.38 -14.32 2.26
CA LEU A 247 5.42 -13.25 2.00
C LEU A 247 5.71 -12.56 0.67
N LEU A 248 6.98 -12.43 0.30
CA LEU A 248 7.44 -11.82 -0.95
C LEU A 248 6.99 -12.66 -2.17
N TYR A 249 7.14 -13.99 -2.08
CA TYR A 249 6.79 -14.91 -3.16
C TYR A 249 5.33 -15.38 -3.15
N GLY A 250 4.51 -14.78 -2.33
CA GLY A 250 3.07 -15.00 -2.23
C GLY A 250 2.68 -15.92 -1.08
N LEU A 251 1.81 -15.40 -0.23
CA LEU A 251 1.10 -16.22 0.73
C LEU A 251 0.28 -17.24 -0.05
N LYS A 252 0.57 -18.53 0.11
CA LYS A 252 -0.38 -19.57 -0.30
C LYS A 252 -1.62 -19.33 0.53
N PRO A 253 -2.80 -19.10 -0.08
CA PRO A 253 -4.02 -19.01 0.72
C PRO A 253 -4.15 -20.33 1.48
N SER A 254 -4.16 -20.26 2.82
CA SER A 254 -4.33 -21.40 3.71
C SER A 254 -5.65 -22.13 3.49
N PHE A 255 -6.52 -21.56 2.67
CA PHE A 255 -7.81 -22.08 2.23
C PHE A 255 -7.80 -22.74 0.84
N GLN A 256 -6.71 -23.30 0.35
CA GLN A 256 -6.91 -24.50 -0.42
C GLN A 256 -7.31 -25.57 0.60
N GLY A 257 -8.62 -25.63 0.85
CA GLY A 257 -9.21 -26.73 1.58
C GLY A 257 -8.57 -27.98 1.06
N VAL A 258 -7.85 -28.63 1.95
CA VAL A 258 -7.20 -29.88 1.69
C VAL A 258 -8.28 -30.80 1.11
N ASN A 259 -8.33 -30.90 -0.20
CA ASN A 259 -8.92 -32.04 -0.88
C ASN A 259 -8.02 -33.26 -0.59
N ILE A 260 -7.79 -33.53 0.72
CA ILE A 260 -7.14 -34.74 1.19
C ILE A 260 -7.98 -35.96 0.77
N GLY A 261 -9.25 -35.76 0.38
CA GLY A 261 -10.10 -36.85 -0.10
C GLY A 261 -9.70 -37.44 -1.44
N THR A 262 -9.10 -36.68 -2.36
CA THR A 262 -8.81 -37.16 -3.73
C THR A 262 -7.39 -37.64 -3.97
N SER A 263 -6.39 -37.09 -3.24
CA SER A 263 -5.01 -37.57 -3.37
C SER A 263 -4.76 -38.88 -2.60
N VAL A 264 -5.33 -39.00 -1.40
CA VAL A 264 -5.24 -40.25 -0.61
C VAL A 264 -6.03 -41.39 -1.29
N ILE A 265 -7.12 -41.06 -1.98
CA ILE A 265 -7.87 -42.06 -2.76
C ILE A 265 -7.11 -42.45 -4.05
N LYS A 266 -6.37 -41.55 -4.70
CA LYS A 266 -5.49 -41.85 -5.83
C LYS A 266 -4.25 -42.67 -5.40
N GLU A 267 -3.64 -42.37 -4.26
CA GLU A 267 -2.53 -43.18 -3.74
C GLU A 267 -3.01 -44.55 -3.22
N LYS A 268 -4.15 -44.64 -2.53
CA LYS A 268 -4.74 -45.95 -2.17
C LYS A 268 -5.22 -46.76 -3.39
N LYS A 269 -5.67 -46.11 -4.47
CA LYS A 269 -5.98 -46.82 -5.72
C LYS A 269 -4.73 -47.28 -6.48
N ALA A 270 -3.58 -46.59 -6.32
CA ALA A 270 -2.31 -47.03 -6.91
C ALA A 270 -1.65 -48.20 -6.12
N ILE A 271 -1.99 -48.41 -4.85
CA ILE A 271 -1.47 -49.48 -4.00
C ILE A 271 -2.38 -50.73 -4.04
N HIS A 272 -3.62 -50.61 -4.49
CA HIS A 272 -4.46 -51.76 -4.81
C HIS A 272 -4.20 -52.23 -6.25
N LEU A 273 -2.95 -52.60 -6.55
CA LEU A 273 -2.65 -53.58 -7.59
C LEU A 273 -3.38 -54.86 -7.21
N SER A 274 -4.32 -55.25 -8.07
CA SER A 274 -5.19 -56.39 -7.80
C SER A 274 -4.36 -57.61 -7.44
N GLN A 275 -4.84 -58.43 -6.53
CA GLN A 275 -4.17 -59.70 -6.13
C GLN A 275 -3.84 -60.56 -7.35
N GLU A 276 -4.60 -60.45 -8.45
CA GLU A 276 -4.33 -61.09 -9.74
C GLU A 276 -3.03 -60.63 -10.40
N GLN A 277 -2.67 -59.34 -10.33
CA GLN A 277 -1.42 -58.85 -10.87
C GLN A 277 -0.20 -59.29 -10.02
N LYS A 278 -0.38 -59.49 -8.73
CA LYS A 278 0.65 -60.09 -7.86
C LYS A 278 0.87 -61.59 -8.14
N ALA A 279 -0.16 -62.31 -8.54
CA ALA A 279 -0.04 -63.73 -8.95
C ALA A 279 0.75 -63.87 -10.25
N ILE A 280 0.49 -63.03 -11.25
CA ILE A 280 1.21 -63.03 -12.55
C ILE A 280 2.70 -62.66 -12.40
N TYR A 281 3.06 -61.80 -11.46
CA TYR A 281 4.47 -61.49 -11.20
C TYR A 281 5.21 -62.59 -10.42
N LYS A 282 4.54 -63.40 -9.61
CA LYS A 282 5.16 -64.56 -8.94
C LYS A 282 5.43 -65.72 -9.88
N GLU A 283 4.67 -65.91 -10.93
CA GLU A 283 4.85 -66.98 -11.91
C GLU A 283 5.99 -66.73 -12.94
N LYS A 284 6.50 -65.49 -13.02
CA LYS A 284 7.61 -65.12 -13.92
C LYS A 284 9.01 -65.13 -13.27
N ILE A 285 9.12 -65.53 -12.00
CA ILE A 285 10.39 -65.50 -11.23
C ILE A 285 10.80 -66.94 -10.79
N VAL A 286 10.11 -67.98 -11.28
CA VAL A 286 10.52 -69.38 -11.09
C VAL A 286 11.11 -69.93 -12.38
#